data_79b817c9ca9482697c55caadd1cdff63
#
_entry.id   79b817c9ca9482697c55caadd1cdff63
#
_cell.length_a   1.000
_cell.length_b   1.000
_cell.length_c   1.000
_cell.angle_alpha   90.00
_cell.angle_beta   90.00
_cell.angle_gamma   90.00
#
_symmetry.space_group_name_H-M   'P 1'
#
loop_
_entity.id
_entity.type
_entity.pdbx_description
1 polymer ?
#
loop_
_entity_poly.entity_id
_entity_poly.type
_entity_poly.pdbx_seq_one_letter_code
_entity_poly.pdbx_strand_id
1 'polypeptide(L)'
;VRIVGPTRKYTQVEILEIDKEYFGLNPPVRNSGDLENSENIWIIGPKGKIYKKSVCIIANRHIHINTRDKKDFYEDQIVSVKINNNIINNVHIKIADNFALALHINKDDAQNNNIESGNIALFKED
;
A
#
# COMPACT_ATOMS: atom_id res chain seq x y z
N VAL A 1 16.55 -2.51 -3.07
CA VAL A 1 15.35 -1.63 -3.05
C VAL A 1 15.02 -1.17 -4.46
N ARG A 2 13.77 -1.15 -4.80
CA ARG A 2 13.30 -0.58 -6.06
C ARG A 2 12.89 0.88 -5.86
N ILE A 3 13.41 1.76 -6.71
CA ILE A 3 12.99 3.16 -6.72
C ILE A 3 11.75 3.27 -7.62
N VAL A 4 10.70 3.86 -7.07
CA VAL A 4 9.40 4.00 -7.76
C VAL A 4 9.10 5.49 -7.96
N GLY A 5 8.74 5.86 -9.18
CA GLY A 5 8.29 7.21 -9.51
C GLY A 5 6.77 7.36 -9.41
N PRO A 6 6.27 8.58 -9.62
CA PRO A 6 6.99 9.81 -9.93
C PRO A 6 7.75 10.40 -8.72
N THR A 7 8.67 11.32 -8.97
CA THR A 7 9.39 12.04 -7.91
C THR A 7 8.42 12.82 -7.03
N ARG A 8 8.61 12.71 -5.73
CA ARG A 8 7.77 13.39 -4.72
C ARG A 8 8.60 14.37 -3.89
N LYS A 9 7.93 15.26 -3.19
CA LYS A 9 8.58 16.25 -2.32
C LYS A 9 9.09 15.67 -0.99
N TYR A 10 8.80 14.40 -0.72
CA TYR A 10 9.19 13.71 0.49
C TYR A 10 9.75 12.33 0.16
N THR A 11 10.58 11.82 1.06
CA THR A 11 11.08 10.44 0.98
C THR A 11 10.08 9.50 1.66
N GLN A 12 9.71 8.43 0.98
CA GLN A 12 8.89 7.37 1.55
C GLN A 12 9.49 6.02 1.20
N VAL A 13 9.58 5.16 2.19
CA VAL A 13 10.05 3.79 2.01
C VAL A 13 8.93 2.86 2.46
N GLU A 14 8.62 1.88 1.65
CA GLU A 14 7.64 0.86 1.96
C GLU A 14 8.33 -0.50 2.10
N ILE A 15 8.04 -1.21 3.19
CA ILE A 15 8.48 -2.59 3.38
C ILE A 15 7.28 -3.50 3.60
N LEU A 16 7.49 -4.79 3.44
CA LEU A 16 6.46 -5.79 3.71
C LEU A 16 6.43 -6.12 5.21
N GLU A 17 5.29 -6.55 5.70
CA GLU A 17 5.14 -7.00 7.09
C GLU A 17 6.16 -8.12 7.42
N ILE A 18 6.35 -9.04 6.48
CA ILE A 18 7.29 -10.16 6.64
C ILE A 18 8.76 -9.72 6.75
N ASP A 19 9.11 -8.54 6.23
CA ASP A 19 10.48 -8.05 6.23
C ASP A 19 10.87 -7.30 7.52
N LYS A 20 9.93 -7.06 8.41
CA LYS A 20 10.17 -6.31 9.66
C LYS A 20 11.29 -6.92 10.51
N GLU A 21 11.19 -8.21 10.77
CA GLU A 21 12.18 -8.91 11.59
C GLU A 21 13.54 -8.95 10.91
N TYR A 22 13.57 -9.19 9.61
CA TYR A 22 14.81 -9.25 8.84
C TYR A 22 15.59 -7.93 8.92
N PHE A 23 14.89 -6.81 8.83
CA PHE A 23 15.54 -5.48 8.88
C PHE A 23 15.65 -4.91 10.30
N GLY A 24 15.07 -5.56 11.31
CA GLY A 24 15.02 -5.01 12.65
C GLY A 24 14.23 -3.71 12.76
N LEU A 25 13.19 -3.55 11.95
CA LEU A 25 12.37 -2.35 11.87
C LEU A 25 10.96 -2.63 12.38
N ASN A 26 10.26 -1.58 12.79
CA ASN A 26 8.86 -1.69 13.21
C ASN A 26 8.01 -0.54 12.63
N PRO A 27 7.90 -0.46 11.30
CA PRO A 27 7.09 0.59 10.68
C PRO A 27 5.60 0.36 10.93
N PRO A 28 4.84 1.44 11.11
CA PRO A 28 3.39 1.34 11.20
C PRO A 28 2.76 1.11 9.83
N VAL A 29 1.54 0.55 9.85
CA VAL A 29 0.71 0.47 8.66
C VAL A 29 0.07 1.85 8.43
N ARG A 30 0.27 2.43 7.25
CA ARG A 30 -0.20 3.76 6.89
C ARG A 30 -0.65 3.82 5.45
N ASN A 31 -1.48 4.81 5.14
CA ASN A 31 -1.74 5.19 3.77
C ASN A 31 -0.50 5.84 3.16
N SER A 32 -0.25 5.63 1.88
CA SER A 32 0.84 6.30 1.18
C SER A 32 0.71 7.83 1.35
N GLY A 33 1.81 8.48 1.75
CA GLY A 33 1.86 9.90 2.06
C GLY A 33 1.63 10.24 3.53
N ASP A 34 1.07 9.33 4.32
CA ASP A 34 0.94 9.51 5.76
C ASP A 34 2.17 8.94 6.46
N LEU A 35 3.09 9.80 6.80
CA LEU A 35 4.36 9.44 7.44
C LEU A 35 4.41 9.77 8.93
N GLU A 36 3.28 10.16 9.52
CA GLU A 36 3.23 10.46 10.95
C GLU A 36 3.58 9.24 11.79
N ASN A 37 4.55 9.42 12.70
CA ASN A 37 5.07 8.34 13.56
C ASN A 37 5.58 7.12 12.79
N SER A 38 6.02 7.31 11.54
CA SER A 38 6.62 6.26 10.75
C SER A 38 8.04 5.95 11.22
N GLU A 39 8.60 4.83 10.74
CA GLU A 39 9.89 4.33 11.21
C GLU A 39 11.06 5.08 10.55
N ASN A 40 12.14 5.22 11.32
CA ASN A 40 13.41 5.75 10.83
C ASN A 40 14.20 4.64 10.13
N ILE A 41 14.99 5.02 9.13
CA ILE A 41 15.70 4.03 8.32
C ILE A 41 17.03 4.57 7.78
N TRP A 42 18.02 3.69 7.69
CA TRP A 42 19.20 3.88 6.87
C TRP A 42 18.94 3.39 5.46
N ILE A 43 19.24 4.20 4.47
CA ILE A 43 19.19 3.82 3.06
C ILE A 43 20.63 3.72 2.58
N ILE A 44 21.05 2.52 2.16
CA ILE A 44 22.42 2.23 1.78
C ILE A 44 22.48 1.93 0.29
N GLY A 45 23.35 2.61 -0.42
CA GLY A 45 23.58 2.44 -1.84
C GLY A 45 25.06 2.33 -2.18
N PRO A 46 25.40 2.09 -3.45
CA PRO A 46 26.81 1.87 -3.86
C PRO A 46 27.73 3.08 -3.58
N LYS A 47 27.18 4.29 -3.52
CA LYS A 47 27.94 5.52 -3.34
C LYS A 47 27.84 6.13 -1.96
N GLY A 48 27.18 5.45 -1.03
CA GLY A 48 27.06 5.95 0.33
C GLY A 48 25.78 5.53 1.02
N LYS A 49 25.53 6.15 2.17
CA LYS A 49 24.35 5.87 2.99
C LYS A 49 23.77 7.15 3.54
N ILE A 50 22.47 7.18 3.72
CA ILE A 50 21.75 8.29 4.36
C ILE A 50 20.82 7.75 5.44
N TYR A 51 20.65 8.54 6.50
CA TYR A 51 19.68 8.26 7.56
C TYR A 51 18.48 9.18 7.39
N LYS A 52 17.28 8.60 7.35
CA LYS A 52 16.03 9.33 7.23
C LYS A 52 15.11 9.03 8.40
N LYS A 53 14.55 10.08 8.99
CA LYS A 53 13.59 9.98 10.08
C LYS A 53 12.17 9.99 9.53
N SER A 54 11.31 9.15 10.10
CA SER A 54 9.87 9.13 9.82
C SER A 54 9.54 9.00 8.33
N VAL A 55 10.09 7.98 7.69
CA VAL A 55 9.89 7.76 6.25
C VAL A 55 9.44 6.35 5.89
N CYS A 56 9.54 5.38 6.82
CA CYS A 56 9.27 3.98 6.52
C CYS A 56 7.92 3.55 7.06
N ILE A 57 7.09 2.99 6.17
CA ILE A 57 5.74 2.49 6.45
C ILE A 57 5.52 1.11 5.84
N ILE A 58 4.45 0.45 6.29
CA ILE A 58 3.82 -0.64 5.57
C ILE A 58 2.56 -0.05 4.93
N ALA A 59 2.46 -0.13 3.60
CA ALA A 59 1.33 0.48 2.90
C ALA A 59 0.03 -0.30 3.15
N ASN A 60 -1.06 0.42 3.39
CA ASN A 60 -2.40 -0.16 3.47
C ASN A 60 -2.80 -0.77 2.13
N ARG A 61 -3.59 -1.85 2.20
CA ARG A 61 -4.34 -2.33 1.05
C ARG A 61 -5.30 -1.23 0.60
N HIS A 62 -5.35 -0.97 -0.70
CA HIS A 62 -6.23 0.10 -1.18
C HIS A 62 -6.75 -0.17 -2.59
N ILE A 63 -7.88 0.46 -2.89
CA ILE A 63 -8.47 0.48 -4.22
C ILE A 63 -8.42 1.91 -4.72
N HIS A 64 -7.83 2.12 -5.89
CA HIS A 64 -7.91 3.39 -6.60
C HIS A 64 -9.21 3.46 -7.38
N ILE A 65 -9.97 4.53 -7.21
CA ILE A 65 -11.21 4.80 -7.95
C ILE A 65 -11.11 6.21 -8.54
N ASN A 66 -11.44 6.34 -9.83
CA ASN A 66 -11.55 7.65 -10.46
C ASN A 66 -12.75 8.41 -9.88
N THR A 67 -12.62 9.71 -9.69
CA THR A 67 -13.68 10.56 -9.13
C THR A 67 -15.02 10.39 -9.85
N ARG A 68 -15.02 10.27 -11.19
CA ARG A 68 -16.24 10.06 -11.98
C ARG A 68 -16.89 8.70 -11.77
N ASP A 69 -16.14 7.70 -11.30
CA ASP A 69 -16.62 6.32 -11.11
C ASP A 69 -16.91 5.98 -9.64
N LYS A 70 -16.76 6.94 -8.75
CA LYS A 70 -16.84 6.69 -7.30
C LYS A 70 -18.20 6.23 -6.80
N LYS A 71 -19.29 6.53 -7.51
CA LYS A 71 -20.66 6.22 -7.08
C LYS A 71 -20.89 6.65 -5.61
N ASP A 72 -21.27 5.70 -4.76
CA ASP A 72 -21.51 5.93 -3.32
C ASP A 72 -20.25 5.75 -2.46
N PHE A 73 -19.10 5.47 -3.06
CA PHE A 73 -17.85 5.35 -2.32
C PHE A 73 -17.31 6.72 -1.91
N TYR A 74 -16.63 6.77 -0.77
CA TYR A 74 -15.99 7.97 -0.26
C TYR A 74 -14.53 7.69 0.12
N GLU A 75 -13.74 8.76 0.16
CA GLU A 75 -12.32 8.68 0.46
C GLU A 75 -12.07 8.02 1.82
N ASP A 76 -11.15 7.07 1.83
CA ASP A 76 -10.72 6.32 2.99
C ASP A 76 -11.78 5.39 3.61
N GLN A 77 -12.86 5.15 2.90
CA GLN A 77 -13.83 4.12 3.29
C GLN A 77 -13.15 2.76 3.35
N ILE A 78 -13.47 1.97 4.36
CA ILE A 78 -12.92 0.61 4.51
C ILE A 78 -13.93 -0.39 3.99
N VAL A 79 -13.48 -1.23 3.07
CA VAL A 79 -14.31 -2.25 2.44
C VAL A 79 -13.65 -3.62 2.48
N SER A 80 -14.40 -4.66 2.15
CA SER A 80 -13.89 -6.00 1.90
C SER A 80 -14.09 -6.35 0.43
N VAL A 81 -13.15 -7.11 -0.12
CA VAL A 81 -13.24 -7.60 -1.50
C VAL A 81 -13.12 -9.11 -1.53
N LYS A 82 -13.74 -9.72 -2.52
CA LYS A 82 -13.62 -11.16 -2.80
C LYS A 82 -12.78 -11.35 -4.06
N ILE A 83 -11.78 -12.20 -3.95
CA ILE A 83 -10.91 -12.55 -5.06
C ILE A 83 -10.53 -14.04 -4.94
N ASN A 84 -10.72 -14.81 -6.01
CA ASN A 84 -10.42 -16.25 -6.03
C ASN A 84 -10.98 -17.02 -4.82
N ASN A 85 -12.22 -16.75 -4.42
CA ASN A 85 -12.89 -17.34 -3.23
C ASN A 85 -12.32 -16.92 -1.87
N ASN A 86 -11.30 -16.07 -1.85
CA ASN A 86 -10.78 -15.49 -0.63
C ASN A 86 -11.39 -14.11 -0.40
N ILE A 87 -11.51 -13.72 0.88
CA ILE A 87 -11.98 -12.40 1.27
C ILE A 87 -10.80 -11.63 1.83
N ILE A 88 -10.53 -10.47 1.26
CA ILE A 88 -9.52 -9.53 1.73
C ILE A 88 -10.24 -8.38 2.44
N ASN A 89 -9.97 -8.24 3.72
CA ASN A 89 -10.56 -7.20 4.57
C ASN A 89 -9.64 -5.97 4.69
N ASN A 90 -10.18 -4.91 5.28
CA ASN A 90 -9.42 -3.68 5.57
C ASN A 90 -8.77 -3.07 4.33
N VAL A 91 -9.55 -2.96 3.26
CA VAL A 91 -9.12 -2.33 2.02
C VAL A 91 -9.63 -0.90 2.01
N HIS A 92 -8.73 0.06 1.87
CA HIS A 92 -9.06 1.49 1.87
C HIS A 92 -9.41 1.97 0.47
N ILE A 93 -10.46 2.77 0.35
CA ILE A 93 -10.82 3.42 -0.90
C ILE A 93 -10.01 4.72 -1.05
N LYS A 94 -9.38 4.89 -2.20
CA LYS A 94 -8.66 6.12 -2.58
C LYS A 94 -9.25 6.68 -3.85
N ILE A 95 -9.64 7.94 -3.84
CA ILE A 95 -10.36 8.58 -4.94
C ILE A 95 -9.53 9.76 -5.48
N ALA A 96 -9.29 9.77 -6.77
CA ALA A 96 -8.65 10.89 -7.46
C ALA A 96 -8.98 10.88 -8.96
N ASP A 97 -8.84 12.05 -9.60
CA ASP A 97 -9.21 12.24 -11.01
C ASP A 97 -8.33 11.46 -11.98
N ASN A 98 -7.11 11.11 -11.58
CA ASN A 98 -6.13 10.42 -12.41
C ASN A 98 -6.00 8.92 -12.11
N PHE A 99 -6.89 8.36 -11.28
CA PHE A 99 -6.83 6.94 -10.93
C PHE A 99 -7.52 6.07 -11.96
N ALA A 100 -6.89 4.93 -12.28
CA ALA A 100 -7.55 3.79 -12.89
C ALA A 100 -8.08 2.87 -11.79
N LEU A 101 -9.22 2.22 -12.02
CA LEU A 101 -9.80 1.29 -11.07
C LEU A 101 -8.88 0.08 -10.89
N ALA A 102 -8.29 -0.07 -9.73
CA ALA A 102 -7.38 -1.16 -9.42
C ALA A 102 -7.28 -1.42 -7.92
N LEU A 103 -7.20 -2.68 -7.55
CA LEU A 103 -6.88 -3.12 -6.20
C LEU A 103 -5.36 -3.26 -6.06
N HIS A 104 -4.80 -2.63 -5.04
CA HIS A 104 -3.39 -2.71 -4.68
C HIS A 104 -3.22 -3.43 -3.35
N ILE A 105 -2.50 -4.54 -3.37
CA ILE A 105 -2.20 -5.33 -2.17
C ILE A 105 -0.71 -5.64 -2.12
N ASN A 106 -0.22 -5.97 -0.92
CA ASN A 106 1.18 -6.37 -0.72
C ASN A 106 1.43 -7.77 -1.27
N LYS A 107 2.70 -8.08 -1.56
CA LYS A 107 3.09 -9.40 -2.05
C LYS A 107 2.74 -10.53 -1.09
N ASP A 108 2.90 -10.31 0.20
CA ASP A 108 2.52 -11.29 1.23
C ASP A 108 1.03 -11.56 1.23
N ASP A 109 0.17 -10.55 1.08
CA ASP A 109 -1.27 -10.73 0.90
C ASP A 109 -1.57 -11.57 -0.36
N ALA A 110 -0.89 -11.28 -1.46
CA ALA A 110 -1.07 -11.98 -2.71
C ALA A 110 -0.65 -13.46 -2.58
N GLN A 111 0.50 -13.73 -1.97
CA GLN A 111 1.00 -15.09 -1.77
C GLN A 111 0.12 -15.90 -0.83
N ASN A 112 -0.33 -15.31 0.27
CA ASN A 112 -1.18 -15.99 1.26
C ASN A 112 -2.56 -16.36 0.70
N ASN A 113 -3.03 -15.67 -0.33
CA ASN A 113 -4.34 -15.86 -0.93
C ASN A 113 -4.30 -16.38 -2.37
N ASN A 114 -3.14 -16.77 -2.88
CA ASN A 114 -2.92 -17.24 -4.25
C ASN A 114 -3.44 -16.26 -5.30
N ILE A 115 -3.11 -14.97 -5.13
CA ILE A 115 -3.54 -13.89 -6.00
C ILE A 115 -2.40 -13.48 -6.92
N GLU A 116 -2.72 -13.26 -8.19
CA GLU A 116 -1.80 -12.78 -9.22
C GLU A 116 -2.34 -11.50 -9.85
N SER A 117 -1.42 -10.68 -10.39
CA SER A 117 -1.81 -9.51 -11.19
C SER A 117 -2.70 -9.94 -12.34
N GLY A 118 -3.79 -9.21 -12.57
CA GLY A 118 -4.79 -9.53 -13.57
C GLY A 118 -5.98 -10.31 -13.04
N ASN A 119 -5.93 -10.84 -11.82
CA ASN A 119 -7.11 -11.42 -11.18
C ASN A 119 -8.18 -10.35 -10.94
N ILE A 120 -9.44 -10.77 -10.94
CA ILE A 120 -10.59 -9.89 -10.74
C ILE A 120 -11.01 -9.92 -9.27
N ALA A 121 -11.07 -8.74 -8.65
CA ALA A 121 -11.62 -8.55 -7.32
C ALA A 121 -13.04 -8.00 -7.41
N LEU A 122 -13.93 -8.50 -6.56
CA LEU A 122 -15.31 -8.03 -6.46
C LEU A 122 -15.52 -7.40 -5.09
N PHE A 123 -16.25 -6.29 -5.01
CA PHE A 123 -16.69 -5.76 -3.74
C PHE A 123 -17.58 -6.78 -3.04
N LYS A 124 -17.33 -7.02 -1.76
CA LYS A 124 -18.20 -7.87 -0.97
C LYS A 124 -19.46 -7.09 -0.62
N GLU A 125 -20.58 -7.60 -1.02
CA GLU A 125 -21.88 -7.08 -0.60
C GLU A 125 -22.23 -7.65 0.78
N ASP A 126 -22.73 -6.79 1.63
CA ASP A 126 -23.21 -7.19 2.97
C ASP A 126 -24.62 -7.79 2.91
#